data_a8a9bb3843b7cb381b46a036582cf299
#
_entry.id   a8a9bb3843b7cb381b46a036582cf299
#
_cell.length_a   1.000
_cell.length_b   1.000
_cell.length_c   1.000
_cell.angle_alpha   90.00
_cell.angle_beta   90.00
_cell.angle_gamma   90.00
#
_symmetry.space_group_name_H-M   'P 1'
#
loop_
_entity.id
_entity.type
_entity.pdbx_description
1 polymer ?
#
loop_
_entity_poly.entity_id
_entity_poly.type
_entity_poly.pdbx_seq_one_letter_code
_entity_poly.pdbx_strand_id
1 'polypeptide(L)'
;MRIEERVDVTQSSILAPRSSEFFVAAWLKFEQGDGGSARQEIRELLSKRIASQPLNLPNAGSVFRNPPGEHAARLIQQCGLKGRCIGGAQVSEKHANFIVNTGGATAADIENLINEVRETVLRQTGVELHPEVRIIGEHANHG
;
A
#
# COMPACT_ATOMS: atom_id res chain seq x y z
N MET A 1 -13.63 -33.15 -14.16
CA MET A 1 -12.26 -33.51 -13.79
C MET A 1 -11.73 -32.39 -12.91
N ARG A 2 -11.68 -32.62 -11.60
CA ARG A 2 -11.13 -31.64 -10.63
C ARG A 2 -9.64 -31.84 -10.52
N ILE A 3 -8.85 -30.87 -10.93
CA ILE A 3 -7.41 -30.87 -10.67
C ILE A 3 -7.24 -30.12 -9.35
N GLU A 4 -7.02 -30.86 -8.25
CA GLU A 4 -6.59 -30.30 -6.98
C GLU A 4 -5.05 -30.24 -7.01
N GLU A 5 -4.47 -29.13 -7.38
CA GLU A 5 -3.06 -28.86 -7.12
C GLU A 5 -2.92 -28.42 -5.66
N ARG A 6 -2.35 -29.29 -4.81
CA ARG A 6 -1.90 -28.92 -3.47
C ARG A 6 -0.58 -28.19 -3.58
N VAL A 7 -0.58 -26.89 -3.41
CA VAL A 7 0.66 -26.12 -3.22
C VAL A 7 1.08 -26.20 -1.76
N ASP A 8 2.19 -26.86 -1.49
CA ASP A 8 2.77 -26.92 -0.16
C ASP A 8 3.56 -25.62 0.10
N VAL A 9 3.05 -24.76 0.99
CA VAL A 9 3.56 -23.40 1.25
C VAL A 9 4.71 -23.42 2.27
N THR A 10 5.54 -24.45 2.30
CA THR A 10 6.72 -24.50 3.18
C THR A 10 7.97 -23.84 2.59
N GLN A 11 7.91 -23.32 1.38
CA GLN A 11 8.97 -22.47 0.80
C GLN A 11 8.35 -21.23 0.20
N SER A 12 8.75 -20.06 0.70
CA SER A 12 8.35 -18.74 0.20
C SER A 12 8.92 -18.46 -1.19
N SER A 13 8.33 -19.08 -2.21
CA SER A 13 8.38 -18.54 -3.56
C SER A 13 7.04 -17.87 -3.80
N ILE A 14 6.99 -16.56 -3.66
CA ILE A 14 5.88 -15.77 -4.18
C ILE A 14 5.99 -15.90 -5.69
N LEU A 15 5.31 -16.91 -6.24
CA LEU A 15 5.07 -17.01 -7.67
C LEU A 15 4.21 -15.80 -8.04
N ALA A 16 4.81 -14.82 -8.70
CA ALA A 16 4.03 -13.76 -9.31
C ALA A 16 3.05 -14.44 -10.29
N PRO A 17 1.73 -14.23 -10.16
CA PRO A 17 0.76 -14.84 -11.06
C PRO A 17 1.10 -14.41 -12.49
N ARG A 18 1.11 -15.37 -13.41
CA ARG A 18 1.16 -15.06 -14.85
C ARG A 18 -0.05 -14.18 -15.17
N SER A 19 0.06 -13.31 -16.15
CA SER A 19 -0.94 -12.28 -16.48
C SER A 19 -2.37 -12.82 -16.75
N SER A 20 -2.53 -14.13 -16.88
CA SER A 20 -3.80 -14.84 -17.13
C SER A 20 -4.29 -15.70 -15.97
N GLU A 21 -3.59 -15.72 -14.82
CA GLU A 21 -3.94 -16.56 -13.66
C GLU A 21 -4.51 -15.72 -12.52
N PHE A 22 -5.64 -16.19 -11.96
CA PHE A 22 -6.30 -15.55 -10.83
C PHE A 22 -6.46 -16.56 -9.69
N PHE A 23 -6.07 -16.17 -8.48
CA PHE A 23 -6.35 -16.96 -7.29
C PHE A 23 -7.78 -16.69 -6.84
N VAL A 24 -8.64 -17.69 -6.91
CA VAL A 24 -10.06 -17.59 -6.52
C VAL A 24 -10.33 -18.12 -5.11
N ALA A 25 -9.46 -18.98 -4.59
CA ALA A 25 -9.54 -19.51 -3.23
C ALA A 25 -8.19 -20.05 -2.78
N ALA A 26 -7.99 -20.10 -1.46
CA ALA A 26 -6.84 -20.72 -0.83
C ALA A 26 -7.28 -21.50 0.42
N TRP A 27 -6.66 -22.66 0.66
CA TRP A 27 -6.84 -23.43 1.88
C TRP A 27 -5.60 -23.24 2.74
N LEU A 28 -5.79 -22.68 3.95
CA LEU A 28 -4.73 -22.46 4.91
C LEU A 28 -4.86 -23.48 6.05
N LYS A 29 -3.78 -24.19 6.36
CA LYS A 29 -3.70 -25.10 7.48
C LYS A 29 -2.80 -24.49 8.55
N PHE A 30 -3.35 -24.34 9.73
CA PHE A 30 -2.63 -23.86 10.91
C PHE A 30 -2.50 -24.98 11.94
N GLU A 31 -1.46 -24.94 12.75
CA GLU A 31 -1.37 -25.78 13.93
C GLU A 31 -2.41 -25.35 14.97
N GLN A 32 -2.86 -26.33 15.77
CA GLN A 32 -3.81 -26.03 16.84
C GLN A 32 -3.08 -25.30 17.97
N GLY A 33 -3.54 -24.10 18.30
CA GLY A 33 -2.97 -23.25 19.34
C GLY A 33 -4.02 -22.76 20.34
N ASP A 34 -3.58 -22.00 21.34
CA ASP A 34 -4.49 -21.35 22.28
C ASP A 34 -5.17 -20.14 21.63
N GLY A 35 -6.49 -20.24 21.45
CA GLY A 35 -7.27 -19.18 20.85
C GLY A 35 -7.35 -17.90 21.70
N GLY A 36 -7.09 -17.96 23.00
CA GLY A 36 -7.03 -16.79 23.89
C GLY A 36 -5.80 -15.95 23.60
N SER A 37 -4.63 -16.59 23.60
CA SER A 37 -3.35 -15.96 23.28
C SER A 37 -3.34 -15.40 21.87
N ALA A 38 -3.85 -16.15 20.88
CA ALA A 38 -3.92 -15.70 19.49
C ALA A 38 -4.79 -14.44 19.33
N ARG A 39 -5.94 -14.37 20.02
CA ARG A 39 -6.78 -13.17 20.00
C ARG A 39 -6.11 -11.97 20.63
N GLN A 40 -5.35 -12.17 21.70
CA GLN A 40 -4.60 -11.09 22.36
C GLN A 40 -3.53 -10.55 21.41
N GLU A 41 -2.75 -11.41 20.80
CA GLU A 41 -1.73 -11.03 19.80
C GLU A 41 -2.32 -10.26 18.62
N ILE A 42 -3.45 -10.72 18.06
CA ILE A 42 -4.17 -10.02 17.00
C ILE A 42 -4.58 -8.61 17.44
N ARG A 43 -5.10 -8.45 18.67
CA ARG A 43 -5.49 -7.12 19.20
C ARG A 43 -4.28 -6.19 19.31
N GLU A 44 -3.15 -6.69 19.77
CA GLU A 44 -1.92 -5.91 19.90
C GLU A 44 -1.37 -5.48 18.54
N LEU A 45 -1.36 -6.40 17.56
CA LEU A 45 -0.95 -6.10 16.18
C LEU A 45 -1.88 -5.08 15.52
N LEU A 46 -3.19 -5.23 15.69
CA LEU A 46 -4.18 -4.26 15.20
C LEU A 46 -4.02 -2.90 15.86
N SER A 47 -3.79 -2.86 17.18
CA SER A 47 -3.55 -1.60 17.91
C SER A 47 -2.31 -0.87 17.38
N LYS A 48 -1.21 -1.58 17.17
CA LYS A 48 0.01 -1.04 16.56
C LYS A 48 -0.25 -0.50 15.14
N ARG A 49 -1.02 -1.24 14.34
CA ARG A 49 -1.37 -0.82 12.98
C ARG A 49 -2.24 0.44 12.99
N ILE A 50 -3.28 0.48 13.85
CA ILE A 50 -4.14 1.65 14.01
C ILE A 50 -3.32 2.87 14.49
N ALA A 51 -2.33 2.66 15.38
CA ALA A 51 -1.47 3.72 15.86
C ALA A 51 -0.55 4.31 14.78
N SER A 52 -0.09 3.51 13.82
CA SER A 52 0.92 3.89 12.82
C SER A 52 0.36 4.24 11.43
N GLN A 53 -0.86 3.81 11.10
CA GLN A 53 -1.45 3.99 9.78
C GLN A 53 -2.74 4.82 9.84
N PRO A 54 -3.08 5.59 8.78
CA PRO A 54 -4.28 6.44 8.73
C PRO A 54 -5.53 5.65 8.36
N LEU A 55 -5.90 4.63 9.17
CA LEU A 55 -7.01 3.73 8.89
C LEU A 55 -8.41 4.37 9.03
N ASN A 56 -8.48 5.57 9.56
CA ASN A 56 -9.71 6.34 9.75
C ASN A 56 -10.14 7.17 8.54
N LEU A 57 -9.31 7.26 7.50
CA LEU A 57 -9.61 7.96 6.26
C LEU A 57 -9.50 7.01 5.07
N PRO A 58 -10.32 7.20 4.01
CA PRO A 58 -10.20 6.42 2.79
C PRO A 58 -8.80 6.54 2.19
N ASN A 59 -8.18 5.41 1.91
CA ASN A 59 -6.87 5.31 1.29
C ASN A 59 -6.70 3.93 0.62
N ALA A 60 -5.69 3.79 -0.22
CA ALA A 60 -5.36 2.55 -0.93
C ALA A 60 -4.17 1.78 -0.31
N GLY A 61 -3.81 2.09 0.93
CA GLY A 61 -2.63 1.51 1.58
C GLY A 61 -1.33 2.24 1.21
N SER A 62 -0.21 1.52 1.24
CA SER A 62 1.09 2.06 0.82
C SER A 62 1.07 2.44 -0.65
N VAL A 63 1.46 3.68 -0.96
CA VAL A 63 1.46 4.21 -2.33
C VAL A 63 2.66 3.70 -3.11
N PHE A 64 3.84 3.61 -2.47
CA PHE A 64 5.07 3.21 -3.11
C PHE A 64 5.68 1.98 -2.44
N ARG A 65 6.38 1.16 -3.22
CA ARG A 65 7.23 0.09 -2.72
C ARG A 65 8.43 0.68 -2.01
N ASN A 66 8.94 -0.02 -0.99
CA ASN A 66 10.20 0.38 -0.38
C ASN A 66 11.35 0.13 -1.37
N PRO A 67 12.21 1.13 -1.64
CA PRO A 67 13.41 0.93 -2.41
C PRO A 67 14.39 -0.02 -1.69
N PRO A 68 15.33 -0.66 -2.42
CA PRO A 68 16.35 -1.50 -1.79
C PRO A 68 17.14 -0.73 -0.72
N GLY A 69 17.16 -1.26 0.49
CA GLY A 69 17.89 -0.68 1.63
C GLY A 69 17.27 0.58 2.25
N GLU A 70 16.10 1.04 1.78
CA GLU A 70 15.45 2.26 2.22
C GLU A 70 13.93 2.07 2.44
N HIS A 71 13.33 3.05 3.11
CA HIS A 71 11.89 3.10 3.33
C HIS A 71 11.27 4.29 2.59
N ALA A 72 10.30 4.04 1.72
CA ALA A 72 9.59 5.09 0.98
C ALA A 72 9.02 6.16 1.92
N ALA A 73 8.38 5.76 3.02
CA ALA A 73 7.84 6.70 4.01
C ALA A 73 8.91 7.65 4.59
N ARG A 74 10.12 7.15 4.84
CA ARG A 74 11.23 7.96 5.36
C ARG A 74 11.69 9.00 4.34
N LEU A 75 11.87 8.58 3.10
CA LEU A 75 12.28 9.48 2.00
C LEU A 75 11.24 10.60 1.77
N ILE A 76 9.95 10.24 1.73
CA ILE A 76 8.86 11.19 1.57
C ILE A 76 8.82 12.20 2.74
N GLN A 77 9.00 11.70 3.97
CA GLN A 77 9.07 12.55 5.16
C GLN A 77 10.29 13.47 5.15
N GLN A 78 11.45 12.99 4.75
CA GLN A 78 12.69 13.79 4.64
C GLN A 78 12.55 14.91 3.61
N CYS A 79 11.78 14.69 2.55
CA CYS A 79 11.44 15.71 1.55
C CYS A 79 10.38 16.72 2.03
N GLY A 80 9.89 16.62 3.27
CA GLY A 80 8.92 17.55 3.83
C GLY A 80 7.52 17.43 3.24
N LEU A 81 7.16 16.26 2.67
CA LEU A 81 5.91 16.07 1.92
C LEU A 81 4.72 15.63 2.77
N LYS A 82 4.90 15.34 4.07
CA LYS A 82 3.75 15.07 4.97
C LYS A 82 2.79 16.25 4.98
N GLY A 83 1.50 15.98 4.89
CA GLY A 83 0.47 17.00 4.82
C GLY A 83 0.31 17.70 3.46
N ARG A 84 1.17 17.43 2.48
CA ARG A 84 1.05 17.98 1.13
C ARG A 84 -0.29 17.59 0.51
N CYS A 85 -1.02 18.57 -0.05
CA CYS A 85 -2.35 18.37 -0.63
C CYS A 85 -2.41 18.77 -2.10
N ILE A 86 -3.23 18.04 -2.86
CA ILE A 86 -3.77 18.45 -4.16
C ILE A 86 -5.27 18.17 -4.13
N GLY A 87 -6.10 19.20 -4.27
CA GLY A 87 -7.55 19.06 -4.09
C GLY A 87 -7.89 18.41 -2.75
N GLY A 88 -8.68 17.35 -2.77
CA GLY A 88 -9.03 16.57 -1.56
C GLY A 88 -8.05 15.45 -1.22
N ALA A 89 -6.99 15.25 -2.02
CA ALA A 89 -5.95 14.24 -1.73
C ALA A 89 -4.85 14.83 -0.84
N GLN A 90 -4.40 14.09 0.16
CA GLN A 90 -3.35 14.51 1.09
C GLN A 90 -2.35 13.39 1.39
N VAL A 91 -1.05 13.70 1.38
CA VAL A 91 -0.03 12.84 2.00
C VAL A 91 -0.28 12.79 3.50
N SER A 92 -0.51 11.61 4.03
CA SER A 92 -0.90 11.46 5.43
C SER A 92 0.16 11.99 6.40
N GLU A 93 -0.29 12.79 7.36
CA GLU A 93 0.54 13.26 8.48
C GLU A 93 1.00 12.11 9.37
N LYS A 94 0.23 11.03 9.44
CA LYS A 94 0.51 9.89 10.28
C LYS A 94 1.54 8.96 9.67
N HIS A 95 1.44 8.67 8.38
CA HIS A 95 2.34 7.78 7.66
C HIS A 95 2.59 8.29 6.23
N ALA A 96 3.79 8.80 5.98
CA ALA A 96 4.11 9.52 4.75
C ALA A 96 3.95 8.72 3.45
N ASN A 97 3.97 7.38 3.49
CA ASN A 97 3.73 6.54 2.32
C ASN A 97 2.24 6.20 2.10
N PHE A 98 1.32 7.03 2.65
CA PHE A 98 -0.11 6.93 2.44
C PHE A 98 -0.65 8.24 1.88
N ILE A 99 -1.49 8.15 0.87
CA ILE A 99 -2.32 9.27 0.41
C ILE A 99 -3.75 8.98 0.86
N VAL A 100 -4.33 9.93 1.57
CA VAL A 100 -5.68 9.85 2.11
C VAL A 100 -6.61 10.80 1.35
N ASN A 101 -7.87 10.39 1.21
CA ASN A 101 -8.93 11.28 0.75
C ASN A 101 -9.51 12.00 1.98
N THR A 102 -9.30 13.30 2.08
CA THR A 102 -9.80 14.14 3.18
C THR A 102 -11.24 14.61 2.96
N GLY A 103 -11.81 14.29 1.82
CA GLY A 103 -13.14 14.63 1.36
C GLY A 103 -13.11 15.26 -0.03
N GLY A 104 -13.86 14.69 -0.97
CA GLY A 104 -13.99 15.24 -2.31
C GLY A 104 -12.77 15.11 -3.22
N ALA A 105 -11.75 14.27 -2.90
CA ALA A 105 -10.65 14.03 -3.80
C ALA A 105 -11.12 13.36 -5.08
N THR A 106 -10.70 13.89 -6.22
CA THR A 106 -10.84 13.23 -7.52
C THR A 106 -9.73 12.21 -7.73
N ALA A 107 -9.91 11.27 -8.65
CA ALA A 107 -8.84 10.34 -9.06
C ALA A 107 -7.61 11.10 -9.59
N ALA A 108 -7.85 12.19 -10.34
CA ALA A 108 -6.79 13.07 -10.84
C ALA A 108 -6.00 13.74 -9.71
N ASP A 109 -6.64 14.19 -8.63
CA ASP A 109 -5.94 14.76 -7.48
C ASP A 109 -4.97 13.77 -6.86
N ILE A 110 -5.43 12.50 -6.68
CA ILE A 110 -4.62 11.43 -6.11
C ILE A 110 -3.44 11.12 -7.03
N GLU A 111 -3.68 10.98 -8.32
CA GLU A 111 -2.64 10.66 -9.31
C GLU A 111 -1.61 11.79 -9.43
N ASN A 112 -2.07 13.04 -9.49
CA ASN A 112 -1.18 14.19 -9.52
C ASN A 112 -0.32 14.28 -8.25
N LEU A 113 -0.88 13.97 -7.09
CA LEU A 113 -0.12 13.94 -5.84
C LEU A 113 0.91 12.80 -5.82
N ILE A 114 0.56 11.62 -6.35
CA ILE A 114 1.52 10.50 -6.50
C ILE A 114 2.71 10.93 -7.37
N ASN A 115 2.45 11.59 -8.51
CA ASN A 115 3.49 12.05 -9.42
C ASN A 115 4.35 13.14 -8.78
N GLU A 116 3.75 14.12 -8.10
CA GLU A 116 4.49 15.18 -7.39
C GLU A 116 5.42 14.60 -6.31
N VAL A 117 4.94 13.65 -5.52
CA VAL A 117 5.74 12.97 -4.50
C VAL A 117 6.94 12.25 -5.14
N ARG A 118 6.69 11.48 -6.20
CA ARG A 118 7.72 10.72 -6.93
C ARG A 118 8.81 11.63 -7.49
N GLU A 119 8.42 12.70 -8.18
CA GLU A 119 9.34 13.66 -8.78
C GLU A 119 10.15 14.43 -7.72
N THR A 120 9.50 14.81 -6.62
CA THR A 120 10.16 15.55 -5.55
C THR A 120 11.19 14.69 -4.84
N VAL A 121 10.85 13.43 -4.51
CA VAL A 121 11.80 12.49 -3.90
C VAL A 121 12.97 12.22 -4.85
N LEU A 122 12.71 11.94 -6.14
CA LEU A 122 13.77 11.73 -7.12
C LEU A 122 14.71 12.94 -7.21
N ARG A 123 14.16 14.14 -7.31
CA ARG A 123 14.93 15.37 -7.41
C ARG A 123 15.80 15.66 -6.18
N GLN A 124 15.28 15.37 -4.97
CA GLN A 124 15.97 15.71 -3.72
C GLN A 124 16.93 14.62 -3.24
N THR A 125 16.63 13.36 -3.52
CA THR A 125 17.38 12.21 -2.97
C THR A 125 18.09 11.38 -4.02
N GLY A 126 17.75 11.53 -5.30
CA GLY A 126 18.22 10.68 -6.39
C GLY A 126 17.57 9.29 -6.42
N VAL A 127 16.64 8.99 -5.49
CA VAL A 127 15.96 7.70 -5.39
C VAL A 127 14.63 7.74 -6.14
N GLU A 128 14.45 6.84 -7.10
CA GLU A 128 13.18 6.69 -7.80
C GLU A 128 12.21 5.81 -6.99
N LEU A 129 11.02 6.36 -6.69
CA LEU A 129 9.94 5.62 -6.05
C LEU A 129 9.05 4.94 -7.10
N HIS A 130 8.80 3.65 -6.91
CA HIS A 130 7.92 2.87 -7.79
C HIS A 130 6.54 2.67 -7.12
N PRO A 131 5.44 3.06 -7.79
CA PRO A 131 4.09 2.87 -7.25
C PRO A 131 3.79 1.39 -6.95
N GLU A 132 3.15 1.14 -5.82
CA GLU A 132 2.54 -0.15 -5.46
C GLU A 132 1.05 -0.14 -5.80
N VAL A 133 0.41 1.04 -5.69
CA VAL A 133 -0.96 1.25 -6.13
C VAL A 133 -1.08 1.09 -7.64
N ARG A 134 -2.22 0.57 -8.08
CA ARG A 134 -2.53 0.41 -9.50
C ARG A 134 -3.56 1.45 -9.89
N ILE A 135 -3.25 2.25 -10.91
CA ILE A 135 -4.16 3.18 -11.54
C ILE A 135 -4.87 2.42 -12.65
N ILE A 136 -6.20 2.43 -12.64
CA ILE A 136 -7.05 1.77 -13.63
C ILE A 136 -8.02 2.79 -14.23
N GLY A 137 -8.35 2.62 -15.51
CA GLY A 137 -9.22 3.54 -16.24
C GLY A 137 -8.43 4.38 -17.25
N GLU A 138 -9.15 5.26 -17.92
CA GLU A 138 -8.59 6.19 -18.90
C GLU A 138 -8.61 7.61 -18.31
N HIS A 139 -7.59 8.40 -18.64
CA HIS A 139 -7.61 9.82 -18.32
C HIS A 139 -8.78 10.48 -19.09
N ALA A 140 -9.64 11.20 -18.38
CA ALA A 140 -10.60 12.05 -19.02
C ALA A 140 -9.83 13.16 -19.75
N ASN A 141 -9.70 13.04 -21.07
CA ASN A 141 -9.24 14.14 -21.90
C ASN A 141 -10.30 15.23 -21.82
N HIS A 142 -10.07 16.24 -21.00
CA HIS A 142 -10.81 17.48 -21.09
C HIS A 142 -10.28 18.20 -22.33
N GLY A 143 -11.00 18.00 -23.45
CA GLY A 143 -10.80 18.78 -24.66
C GLY A 143 -11.25 20.23 -24.46
#